data_1a7848792d2bd2c8bb4e6d0cbd5330ce
#
_entry.id   1a7848792d2bd2c8bb4e6d0cbd5330ce
#
_cell.length_a   1.000
_cell.length_b   1.000
_cell.length_c   1.000
_cell.angle_alpha   90.00
_cell.angle_beta   90.00
_cell.angle_gamma   90.00
#
_symmetry.space_group_name_H-M   'P 1'
#
loop_
_entity.id
_entity.type
_entity.pdbx_description
1 polymer ?
#
loop_
_entity_poly.entity_id
_entity_poly.type
_entity_poly.pdbx_seq_one_letter_code
_entity_poly.pdbx_strand_id
1 'polypeptide(L)'
;MSAQRMALVQPEAYSFSAAAEAEIDMWIAKYPADRQRSALIPALWIAQKDAGGWLPEVAMRAVADKLGMAYIRVYEVATFYTMYNLSPVGEHFVQLCGTTPCWLRGADDLKAVMARRVGPQNTVSSDGKLSWLEVECLGACANAPMVQISNADGDHYYEDLTAESFDALLDDLVAGRTPKRGPQNDRHTSEPEGGAIALTTKNLSNARGKMKKLPNADQKAAINYYEWDPKERRATRGGWVDPTKKASRDPKKRPDNMGKDMTAGLVDEAPNKGLPKRSSKPVGKKPQVIYKDGPTDGTPDDLKKIKGIGPKFESDLNAKGIYYYRQIGAWKVADVKLVEADALSRFPGRIKRDEWVKQAKALAKAASKKASS
;
A
#
# COMPACT_ATOMS: atom_id res chain seq x y z
N MET A 1 8.85 14.08 -0.39
CA MET A 1 9.89 13.02 -0.51
C MET A 1 11.07 13.61 -1.27
N SER A 2 12.25 13.66 -0.67
CA SER A 2 13.46 14.03 -1.42
C SER A 2 13.88 12.79 -2.20
N ALA A 3 14.00 12.92 -3.53
CA ALA A 3 14.52 11.83 -4.36
C ALA A 3 15.91 11.45 -3.83
N GLN A 4 16.13 10.16 -3.57
CA GLN A 4 17.44 9.67 -3.19
C GLN A 4 18.42 9.97 -4.35
N ARG A 5 19.56 10.56 -4.00
CA ARG A 5 20.61 10.85 -4.97
C ARG A 5 21.71 9.82 -4.84
N MET A 6 22.31 9.48 -5.96
CA MET A 6 23.52 8.64 -5.94
C MET A 6 24.62 9.31 -5.11
N ALA A 7 25.33 8.49 -4.34
CA ALA A 7 26.51 8.93 -3.65
C ALA A 7 27.55 9.49 -4.64
N LEU A 8 28.20 10.59 -4.26
CA LEU A 8 29.25 11.19 -5.08
C LEU A 8 30.53 10.34 -5.13
N VAL A 9 30.79 9.60 -4.05
CA VAL A 9 31.90 8.66 -3.96
C VAL A 9 31.37 7.28 -4.25
N GLN A 10 31.93 6.63 -5.25
CA GLN A 10 31.54 5.30 -5.71
C GLN A 10 32.71 4.34 -5.52
N PRO A 11 32.46 3.05 -5.19
CA PRO A 11 33.52 2.04 -5.21
C PRO A 11 34.02 1.83 -6.66
N GLU A 12 35.29 1.48 -6.79
CA GLU A 12 35.93 1.28 -8.10
C GLU A 12 35.46 -0.01 -8.79
N ALA A 13 35.10 -1.02 -8.02
CA ALA A 13 34.69 -2.34 -8.54
C ALA A 13 33.64 -2.98 -7.64
N TYR A 14 32.85 -3.86 -8.23
CA TYR A 14 31.92 -4.76 -7.55
C TYR A 14 31.82 -6.07 -8.33
N SER A 15 31.76 -7.17 -7.61
CA SER A 15 31.42 -8.49 -8.13
C SER A 15 30.44 -9.16 -7.15
N PHE A 16 29.48 -9.90 -7.68
CA PHE A 16 28.57 -10.68 -6.84
C PHE A 16 29.32 -11.68 -6.00
N SER A 17 28.93 -11.87 -4.75
CA SER A 17 29.30 -13.05 -4.01
C SER A 17 28.70 -14.30 -4.68
N ALA A 18 29.29 -15.48 -4.45
CA ALA A 18 28.77 -16.73 -5.01
C ALA A 18 27.31 -17.00 -4.58
N ALA A 19 26.94 -16.60 -3.37
CA ALA A 19 25.58 -16.74 -2.85
C ALA A 19 24.60 -15.81 -3.57
N ALA A 20 24.97 -14.54 -3.76
CA ALA A 20 24.16 -13.56 -4.48
C ALA A 20 23.98 -13.97 -5.95
N GLU A 21 25.04 -14.45 -6.58
CA GLU A 21 24.98 -14.91 -7.98
C GLU A 21 24.02 -16.09 -8.13
N ALA A 22 24.13 -17.10 -7.27
CA ALA A 22 23.23 -18.26 -7.28
C ALA A 22 21.77 -17.88 -7.04
N GLU A 23 21.50 -16.93 -6.14
CA GLU A 23 20.15 -16.46 -5.88
C GLU A 23 19.58 -15.67 -7.08
N ILE A 24 20.39 -14.85 -7.74
CA ILE A 24 19.98 -14.13 -8.96
C ILE A 24 19.67 -15.15 -10.07
N ASP A 25 20.49 -16.17 -10.26
CA ASP A 25 20.26 -17.21 -11.27
C ASP A 25 18.97 -17.98 -10.99
N MET A 26 18.67 -18.28 -9.72
CA MET A 26 17.39 -18.88 -9.32
C MET A 26 16.20 -17.97 -9.70
N TRP A 27 16.32 -16.66 -9.53
CA TRP A 27 15.27 -15.73 -9.94
C TRP A 27 15.12 -15.65 -11.46
N ILE A 28 16.22 -15.61 -12.21
CA ILE A 28 16.24 -15.63 -13.67
C ILE A 28 15.54 -16.88 -14.21
N ALA A 29 15.81 -18.04 -13.62
CA ALA A 29 15.22 -19.32 -14.01
C ALA A 29 13.70 -19.42 -13.81
N LYS A 30 13.09 -18.52 -13.02
CA LYS A 30 11.62 -18.48 -12.84
C LYS A 30 10.89 -17.90 -14.05
N TYR A 31 11.59 -17.21 -14.94
CA TYR A 31 11.00 -16.54 -16.09
C TYR A 31 11.33 -17.30 -17.39
N PRO A 32 10.49 -17.22 -18.42
CA PRO A 32 10.80 -17.74 -19.74
C PRO A 32 12.11 -17.13 -20.31
N ALA A 33 12.78 -17.85 -21.19
CA ALA A 33 14.09 -17.47 -21.72
C ALA A 33 14.12 -16.11 -22.42
N ASP A 34 12.99 -15.65 -22.97
CA ASP A 34 12.80 -14.32 -23.58
C ASP A 34 12.38 -13.23 -22.59
N ARG A 35 12.14 -13.59 -21.33
CA ARG A 35 11.57 -12.71 -20.25
C ARG A 35 12.47 -12.59 -19.03
N GLN A 36 13.72 -12.98 -19.09
CA GLN A 36 14.67 -12.98 -17.97
C GLN A 36 14.87 -11.59 -17.34
N ARG A 37 14.67 -10.52 -18.11
CA ARG A 37 14.70 -9.12 -17.63
C ARG A 37 13.68 -8.84 -16.52
N SER A 38 12.64 -9.67 -16.38
CA SER A 38 11.66 -9.58 -15.28
C SER A 38 12.27 -9.89 -13.91
N ALA A 39 13.46 -10.49 -13.86
CA ALA A 39 14.22 -10.68 -12.62
C ALA A 39 14.95 -9.41 -12.13
N LEU A 40 14.81 -8.26 -12.80
CA LEU A 40 15.55 -7.04 -12.46
C LEU A 40 15.31 -6.58 -11.02
N ILE A 41 14.07 -6.53 -10.55
CA ILE A 41 13.75 -6.08 -9.19
C ILE A 41 14.39 -6.98 -8.13
N PRO A 42 14.20 -8.31 -8.12
CA PRO A 42 14.90 -9.17 -7.17
C PRO A 42 16.42 -9.14 -7.34
N ALA A 43 16.96 -9.02 -8.55
CA ALA A 43 18.40 -8.93 -8.76
C ALA A 43 19.01 -7.65 -8.14
N LEU A 44 18.34 -6.51 -8.28
CA LEU A 44 18.75 -5.27 -7.61
C LEU A 44 18.66 -5.39 -6.08
N TRP A 45 17.63 -6.05 -5.56
CA TRP A 45 17.49 -6.26 -4.12
C TRP A 45 18.61 -7.14 -3.54
N ILE A 46 18.97 -8.21 -4.24
CA ILE A 46 20.08 -9.09 -3.88
C ILE A 46 21.38 -8.32 -3.95
N ALA A 47 21.63 -7.59 -5.04
CA ALA A 47 22.83 -6.77 -5.23
C ALA A 47 22.98 -5.71 -4.13
N GLN A 48 21.89 -5.06 -3.72
CA GLN A 48 21.90 -4.11 -2.62
C GLN A 48 22.35 -4.74 -1.30
N LYS A 49 21.82 -5.91 -0.96
CA LYS A 49 22.21 -6.65 0.26
C LYS A 49 23.68 -7.09 0.20
N ASP A 50 24.09 -7.62 -0.92
CA ASP A 50 25.46 -8.10 -1.16
C ASP A 50 26.49 -6.95 -1.15
N ALA A 51 26.10 -5.75 -1.59
CA ALA A 51 26.93 -4.55 -1.60
C ALA A 51 26.90 -3.75 -0.28
N GLY A 52 26.44 -4.34 0.83
CA GLY A 52 26.43 -3.68 2.14
C GLY A 52 25.22 -2.74 2.35
N GLY A 53 24.07 -3.05 1.78
CA GLY A 53 22.81 -2.36 2.05
C GLY A 53 22.48 -1.19 1.12
N TRP A 54 23.32 -0.89 0.13
CA TRP A 54 23.08 0.14 -0.86
C TRP A 54 23.50 -0.29 -2.28
N LEU A 55 23.04 0.41 -3.30
CA LEU A 55 23.32 0.11 -4.70
C LEU A 55 24.34 1.10 -5.30
N PRO A 56 25.64 0.81 -5.27
CA PRO A 56 26.61 1.57 -6.04
C PRO A 56 26.41 1.39 -7.55
N GLU A 57 26.89 2.34 -8.32
CA GLU A 57 26.78 2.31 -9.79
C GLU A 57 27.36 1.02 -10.39
N VAL A 58 28.50 0.57 -9.89
CA VAL A 58 29.16 -0.66 -10.35
C VAL A 58 28.31 -1.92 -10.08
N ALA A 59 27.54 -1.96 -9.00
CA ALA A 59 26.61 -3.06 -8.73
C ALA A 59 25.41 -3.05 -9.70
N MET A 60 24.87 -1.86 -9.99
CA MET A 60 23.80 -1.72 -10.99
C MET A 60 24.28 -2.12 -12.39
N ARG A 61 25.54 -1.82 -12.74
CA ARG A 61 26.16 -2.26 -14.00
C ARG A 61 26.32 -3.77 -14.05
N ALA A 62 26.77 -4.41 -12.97
CA ALA A 62 26.86 -5.87 -12.87
C ALA A 62 25.48 -6.54 -13.05
N VAL A 63 24.41 -5.97 -12.47
CA VAL A 63 23.03 -6.44 -12.70
C VAL A 63 22.62 -6.25 -14.16
N ALA A 64 22.96 -5.13 -14.79
CA ALA A 64 22.68 -4.85 -16.18
C ALA A 64 23.32 -5.90 -17.09
N ASP A 65 24.60 -6.18 -16.90
CA ASP A 65 25.36 -7.15 -17.67
C ASP A 65 24.79 -8.57 -17.48
N LYS A 66 24.49 -8.97 -16.23
CA LYS A 66 23.92 -10.28 -15.91
C LYS A 66 22.55 -10.52 -16.58
N LEU A 67 21.74 -9.48 -16.74
CA LEU A 67 20.41 -9.56 -17.37
C LEU A 67 20.41 -9.19 -18.86
N GLY A 68 21.55 -8.86 -19.44
CA GLY A 68 21.64 -8.40 -20.83
C GLY A 68 20.78 -7.14 -21.09
N MET A 69 20.84 -6.16 -20.20
CA MET A 69 20.08 -4.92 -20.25
C MET A 69 21.03 -3.71 -20.39
N ALA A 70 20.53 -2.65 -21.03
CA ALA A 70 21.22 -1.38 -20.98
C ALA A 70 21.21 -0.81 -19.53
N TYR A 71 22.35 -0.34 -19.04
CA TYR A 71 22.50 0.23 -17.70
C TYR A 71 21.43 1.27 -17.36
N ILE A 72 21.08 2.15 -18.30
CA ILE A 72 20.07 3.18 -18.07
C ILE A 72 18.70 2.59 -17.63
N ARG A 73 18.34 1.40 -18.13
CA ARG A 73 17.09 0.73 -17.77
C ARG A 73 17.13 0.18 -16.35
N VAL A 74 18.28 -0.27 -15.92
CA VAL A 74 18.51 -0.70 -14.53
C VAL A 74 18.46 0.51 -13.60
N TYR A 75 19.13 1.60 -13.99
CA TYR A 75 19.14 2.85 -13.25
C TYR A 75 17.74 3.48 -13.11
N GLU A 76 16.93 3.46 -14.16
CA GLU A 76 15.53 3.90 -14.11
C GLU A 76 14.74 3.18 -12.99
N VAL A 77 14.90 1.86 -12.88
CA VAL A 77 14.21 1.06 -11.86
C VAL A 77 14.79 1.34 -10.48
N ALA A 78 16.10 1.41 -10.34
CA ALA A 78 16.75 1.69 -9.05
C ALA A 78 16.37 3.08 -8.50
N THR A 79 16.17 4.07 -9.36
CA THR A 79 15.76 5.42 -8.96
C THR A 79 14.25 5.57 -8.77
N PHE A 80 13.46 4.72 -9.40
CA PHE A 80 12.01 4.74 -9.29
C PHE A 80 11.52 4.15 -7.96
N TYR A 81 12.09 3.03 -7.53
CA TYR A 81 11.67 2.35 -6.31
C TYR A 81 12.46 2.84 -5.10
N THR A 82 11.78 3.46 -4.14
CA THR A 82 12.40 4.05 -2.94
C THR A 82 13.02 3.03 -1.98
N MET A 83 12.78 1.74 -2.17
CA MET A 83 13.43 0.68 -1.38
C MET A 83 14.91 0.49 -1.74
N TYR A 84 15.37 1.04 -2.85
CA TYR A 84 16.78 0.99 -3.23
C TYR A 84 17.53 2.20 -2.68
N ASN A 85 18.54 1.92 -1.87
CA ASN A 85 19.42 2.94 -1.30
C ASN A 85 20.52 3.30 -2.30
N LEU A 86 20.56 4.54 -2.77
CA LEU A 86 21.56 5.01 -3.74
C LEU A 86 22.79 5.65 -3.07
N SER A 87 22.84 5.62 -1.76
CA SER A 87 23.94 6.10 -0.92
C SER A 87 24.23 5.09 0.18
N PRO A 88 25.44 5.06 0.73
CA PRO A 88 25.79 4.18 1.83
C PRO A 88 24.83 4.33 3.01
N VAL A 89 24.54 3.21 3.65
CA VAL A 89 23.73 3.12 4.88
C VAL A 89 24.59 2.60 6.03
N GLY A 90 24.16 2.84 7.26
CA GLY A 90 24.80 2.28 8.44
C GLY A 90 24.53 0.78 8.60
N GLU A 91 25.24 0.14 9.53
CA GLU A 91 25.04 -1.27 9.89
C GLU A 91 23.56 -1.58 10.19
N HIS A 92 22.86 -0.62 10.82
CA HIS A 92 21.42 -0.65 11.07
C HIS A 92 20.76 0.52 10.33
N PHE A 93 20.03 0.23 9.28
CA PHE A 93 19.28 1.22 8.53
C PHE A 93 17.84 1.32 9.06
N VAL A 94 17.51 2.44 9.67
CA VAL A 94 16.22 2.73 10.27
C VAL A 94 15.30 3.40 9.25
N GLN A 95 14.23 2.74 8.90
CA GLN A 95 13.15 3.27 8.06
C GLN A 95 11.98 3.65 8.96
N LEU A 96 11.78 4.94 9.18
CA LEU A 96 10.80 5.49 10.11
C LEU A 96 9.52 5.86 9.37
N CYS A 97 8.40 5.25 9.76
CA CYS A 97 7.09 5.57 9.19
C CYS A 97 6.62 6.96 9.66
N GLY A 98 6.48 7.90 8.72
CA GLY A 98 6.02 9.28 8.99
C GLY A 98 4.57 9.57 8.61
N THR A 99 3.79 8.56 8.16
CA THR A 99 2.42 8.76 7.70
C THR A 99 1.42 8.96 8.84
N THR A 100 0.22 9.38 8.50
CA THR A 100 -0.77 9.93 9.44
C THR A 100 -0.95 9.13 10.75
N PRO A 101 -1.13 7.79 10.77
CA PRO A 101 -1.28 7.07 12.04
C PRO A 101 -0.04 7.15 12.93
N CYS A 102 1.14 6.98 12.35
CA CYS A 102 2.41 7.08 13.08
C CYS A 102 2.66 8.52 13.56
N TRP A 103 2.39 9.50 12.71
CA TRP A 103 2.50 10.91 13.08
C TRP A 103 1.58 11.27 14.25
N LEU A 104 0.31 10.87 14.21
CA LEU A 104 -0.66 11.10 15.30
C LEU A 104 -0.25 10.42 16.62
N ARG A 105 0.53 9.36 16.53
CA ARG A 105 0.99 8.57 17.69
C ARG A 105 2.42 8.94 18.13
N GLY A 106 3.03 9.99 17.58
CA GLY A 106 4.32 10.51 18.06
C GLY A 106 5.53 10.12 17.20
N ALA A 107 5.37 9.86 15.89
CA ALA A 107 6.53 9.62 15.02
C ALA A 107 7.52 10.79 14.97
N ASP A 108 7.06 12.03 15.22
CA ASP A 108 7.95 13.20 15.27
C ASP A 108 8.93 13.14 16.47
N ASP A 109 8.52 12.52 17.56
CA ASP A 109 9.42 12.28 18.71
C ASP A 109 10.52 11.26 18.34
N LEU A 110 10.16 10.22 17.59
CA LEU A 110 11.14 9.25 17.07
C LEU A 110 12.11 9.90 16.06
N LYS A 111 11.62 10.81 15.22
CA LYS A 111 12.48 11.60 14.31
C LYS A 111 13.47 12.46 15.09
N ALA A 112 13.02 13.07 16.19
CA ALA A 112 13.90 13.86 17.06
C ALA A 112 15.00 13.00 17.68
N VAL A 113 14.72 11.75 18.08
CA VAL A 113 15.74 10.79 18.54
C VAL A 113 16.76 10.52 17.43
N MET A 114 16.33 10.23 16.22
CA MET A 114 17.24 9.96 15.09
C MET A 114 18.07 11.20 14.71
N ALA A 115 17.45 12.38 14.68
CA ALA A 115 18.15 13.63 14.40
C ALA A 115 19.25 13.92 15.43
N ARG A 116 19.02 13.57 16.71
CA ARG A 116 20.01 13.71 17.78
C ARG A 116 21.14 12.69 17.67
N ARG A 117 20.83 11.43 17.33
CA ARG A 117 21.80 10.33 17.30
C ARG A 117 22.63 10.26 16.02
N VAL A 118 22.03 10.57 14.90
CA VAL A 118 22.62 10.40 13.57
C VAL A 118 22.80 11.73 12.85
N GLY A 119 21.84 12.64 13.02
CA GLY A 119 21.77 13.89 12.25
C GLY A 119 20.71 13.83 11.16
N PRO A 120 20.90 14.54 10.03
CA PRO A 120 19.95 14.57 8.92
C PRO A 120 19.64 13.17 8.36
N GLN A 121 18.48 13.05 7.70
CA GLN A 121 18.14 11.84 6.93
C GLN A 121 19.17 11.56 5.84
N ASN A 122 19.31 10.30 5.46
CA ASN A 122 20.30 9.83 4.45
C ASN A 122 21.76 10.13 4.85
N THR A 123 22.04 10.23 6.13
CA THR A 123 23.42 10.29 6.65
C THR A 123 23.70 9.07 7.50
N VAL A 124 24.97 8.71 7.61
CA VAL A 124 25.44 7.63 8.46
C VAL A 124 26.07 8.25 9.69
N SER A 125 25.82 7.68 10.88
CA SER A 125 26.45 8.11 12.14
C SER A 125 27.98 7.99 12.05
N SER A 126 28.69 8.78 12.86
CA SER A 126 30.16 8.84 12.85
C SER A 126 30.84 7.50 13.15
N ASP A 127 30.15 6.60 13.84
CA ASP A 127 30.60 5.24 14.16
C ASP A 127 30.24 4.21 13.07
N GLY A 128 29.54 4.64 12.01
CA GLY A 128 29.11 3.76 10.92
C GLY A 128 27.90 2.87 11.27
N LYS A 129 27.36 2.95 12.48
CA LYS A 129 26.40 1.99 12.98
C LYS A 129 24.97 2.28 12.56
N LEU A 130 24.56 3.52 12.57
CA LEU A 130 23.17 3.94 12.34
C LEU A 130 23.04 4.81 11.10
N SER A 131 21.97 4.65 10.40
CA SER A 131 21.48 5.59 9.38
C SER A 131 19.95 5.55 9.36
N TRP A 132 19.30 6.58 8.82
CA TRP A 132 17.84 6.61 8.81
C TRP A 132 17.23 7.39 7.66
N LEU A 133 15.99 7.05 7.36
CA LEU A 133 15.17 7.71 6.39
C LEU A 133 13.71 7.69 6.86
N GLU A 134 12.99 8.79 6.69
CA GLU A 134 11.53 8.79 6.78
C GLU A 134 10.92 8.17 5.53
N VAL A 135 10.08 7.17 5.73
CA VAL A 135 9.42 6.43 4.65
C VAL A 135 7.89 6.55 4.73
N GLU A 136 7.25 6.16 3.63
CA GLU A 136 5.79 6.04 3.58
C GLU A 136 5.30 4.88 4.47
N CYS A 137 3.98 4.71 4.54
CA CYS A 137 3.33 3.73 5.39
C CYS A 137 3.87 2.32 5.19
N LEU A 138 4.39 1.72 6.27
CA LEU A 138 4.90 0.36 6.32
C LEU A 138 3.81 -0.69 6.65
N GLY A 139 2.55 -0.25 6.79
CA GLY A 139 1.40 -1.15 6.94
C GLY A 139 1.06 -1.59 8.37
N ALA A 140 1.87 -1.27 9.38
CA ALA A 140 1.62 -1.63 10.78
C ALA A 140 0.88 -0.52 11.56
N CYS A 141 -0.11 0.13 10.95
CA CYS A 141 -0.82 1.29 11.52
C CYS A 141 -1.53 1.01 12.84
N ALA A 142 -1.94 -0.25 13.09
CA ALA A 142 -2.56 -0.65 14.35
C ALA A 142 -1.59 -0.56 15.54
N ASN A 143 -0.28 -0.61 15.26
CA ASN A 143 0.81 -0.61 16.22
C ASN A 143 1.72 0.63 16.06
N ALA A 144 1.13 1.74 15.65
CA ALA A 144 1.83 3.01 15.48
C ALA A 144 2.24 3.63 16.85
N PRO A 145 3.38 4.33 16.94
CA PRO A 145 4.35 4.55 15.87
C PRO A 145 5.33 3.38 15.72
N MET A 146 5.92 3.24 14.52
CA MET A 146 6.76 2.11 14.22
C MET A 146 7.92 2.45 13.27
N VAL A 147 8.94 1.62 13.32
CA VAL A 147 10.07 1.64 12.38
C VAL A 147 10.31 0.23 11.82
N GLN A 148 10.88 0.17 10.61
CA GLN A 148 11.57 -1.01 10.12
C GLN A 148 13.07 -0.79 10.26
N ILE A 149 13.79 -1.78 10.74
CA ILE A 149 15.26 -1.74 10.80
C ILE A 149 15.79 -2.88 9.95
N SER A 150 16.62 -2.51 8.98
CA SER A 150 17.33 -3.42 8.08
C SER A 150 18.78 -3.54 8.53
N ASN A 151 19.25 -4.77 8.70
CA ASN A 151 20.63 -5.09 9.08
C ASN A 151 21.01 -6.50 8.60
N ALA A 152 22.13 -7.05 9.04
CA ALA A 152 22.58 -8.39 8.68
C ALA A 152 21.60 -9.51 9.10
N ASP A 153 20.79 -9.30 10.16
CA ASP A 153 19.77 -10.24 10.61
C ASP A 153 18.50 -10.22 9.75
N GLY A 154 18.37 -9.26 8.83
CA GLY A 154 17.24 -9.05 7.95
C GLY A 154 16.47 -7.76 8.21
N ASP A 155 15.22 -7.73 7.75
CA ASP A 155 14.33 -6.57 7.82
C ASP A 155 13.28 -6.83 8.91
N HIS A 156 13.28 -6.05 10.01
CA HIS A 156 12.41 -6.30 11.16
C HIS A 156 11.62 -5.06 11.57
N TYR A 157 10.36 -5.28 11.96
CA TYR A 157 9.50 -4.24 12.51
C TYR A 157 9.67 -4.13 14.03
N TYR A 158 9.68 -2.89 14.49
CA TYR A 158 9.59 -2.50 15.89
C TYR A 158 8.46 -1.51 16.02
N GLU A 159 7.50 -1.84 16.85
CA GLU A 159 6.16 -1.27 16.84
C GLU A 159 5.77 -0.76 18.23
N ASP A 160 4.70 0.06 18.33
CA ASP A 160 4.22 0.65 19.59
C ASP A 160 5.35 1.38 20.34
N LEU A 161 6.17 2.14 19.61
CA LEU A 161 7.35 2.79 20.14
C LEU A 161 7.00 4.09 20.90
N THR A 162 7.78 4.38 21.92
CA THR A 162 7.94 5.72 22.50
C THR A 162 9.36 6.23 22.22
N ALA A 163 9.63 7.52 22.44
CA ALA A 163 10.96 8.06 22.29
C ALA A 163 11.99 7.32 23.17
N GLU A 164 11.59 6.99 24.40
CA GLU A 164 12.44 6.30 25.38
C GLU A 164 12.70 4.85 24.98
N SER A 165 11.65 4.11 24.59
CA SER A 165 11.80 2.71 24.17
C SER A 165 12.59 2.60 22.88
N PHE A 166 12.43 3.56 21.98
CA PHE A 166 13.17 3.62 20.74
C PHE A 166 14.65 3.94 20.98
N ASP A 167 14.95 4.90 21.86
CA ASP A 167 16.32 5.26 22.23
C ASP A 167 17.07 4.07 22.84
N ALA A 168 16.43 3.34 23.78
CA ALA A 168 16.97 2.13 24.37
C ALA A 168 17.18 1.00 23.35
N LEU A 169 16.23 0.84 22.40
CA LEU A 169 16.35 -0.13 21.31
C LEU A 169 17.57 0.16 20.42
N LEU A 170 17.84 1.45 20.14
CA LEU A 170 19.04 1.85 19.38
C LEU A 170 20.32 1.57 20.17
N ASP A 171 20.31 1.74 21.49
CA ASP A 171 21.45 1.38 22.34
C ASP A 171 21.74 -0.13 22.31
N ASP A 172 20.69 -0.96 22.31
CA ASP A 172 20.85 -2.39 22.19
C ASP A 172 21.48 -2.79 20.85
N LEU A 173 21.00 -2.21 19.74
CA LEU A 173 21.55 -2.47 18.41
C LEU A 173 23.01 -2.05 18.30
N VAL A 174 23.33 -0.83 18.71
CA VAL A 174 24.72 -0.30 18.68
C VAL A 174 25.66 -1.17 19.53
N ALA A 175 25.16 -1.72 20.65
CA ALA A 175 25.91 -2.64 21.49
C ALA A 175 25.95 -4.10 20.96
N GLY A 176 25.40 -4.37 19.76
CA GLY A 176 25.37 -5.71 19.17
C GLY A 176 24.35 -6.65 19.81
N ARG A 177 23.41 -6.15 20.57
CA ARG A 177 22.30 -6.94 21.13
C ARG A 177 21.14 -6.98 20.15
N THR A 178 20.36 -8.06 20.19
CA THR A 178 19.15 -8.19 19.36
C THR A 178 17.92 -7.82 20.17
N PRO A 179 17.29 -6.64 19.93
CA PRO A 179 16.07 -6.24 20.64
C PRO A 179 14.90 -7.15 20.31
N LYS A 180 13.88 -7.17 21.18
CA LYS A 180 12.61 -7.84 20.91
C LYS A 180 11.97 -7.23 19.64
N ARG A 181 11.63 -8.07 18.66
CA ARG A 181 10.93 -7.66 17.43
C ARG A 181 9.45 -7.47 17.69
N GLY A 182 8.80 -6.63 16.87
CA GLY A 182 7.36 -6.34 16.95
C GLY A 182 7.03 -5.33 18.05
N PRO A 183 5.84 -5.43 18.70
CA PRO A 183 5.38 -4.48 19.70
C PRO A 183 6.34 -4.36 20.89
N GLN A 184 6.65 -3.12 21.27
CA GLN A 184 7.56 -2.82 22.39
C GLN A 184 6.81 -2.67 23.71
N ASN A 185 5.49 -2.83 23.70
CA ASN A 185 4.63 -2.98 24.87
C ASN A 185 4.26 -4.45 25.06
N ASP A 186 3.32 -4.74 25.96
CA ASP A 186 2.83 -6.10 26.25
C ASP A 186 1.80 -6.61 25.24
N ARG A 187 1.52 -5.85 24.20
CA ARG A 187 0.57 -6.22 23.15
C ARG A 187 1.08 -7.44 22.37
N HIS A 188 0.17 -8.36 22.07
CA HIS A 188 0.46 -9.48 21.19
C HIS A 188 0.05 -9.13 19.75
N THR A 189 1.03 -8.99 18.86
CA THR A 189 0.81 -8.60 17.45
C THR A 189 -0.06 -7.34 17.32
N SER A 190 -1.08 -7.36 16.48
CA SER A 190 -2.00 -6.23 16.23
C SER A 190 -3.31 -6.31 17.03
N GLU A 191 -3.31 -7.00 18.18
CA GLU A 191 -4.50 -6.98 19.06
C GLU A 191 -4.75 -5.57 19.61
N PRO A 192 -5.98 -5.25 20.06
CA PRO A 192 -6.25 -4.00 20.73
C PRO A 192 -5.32 -3.77 21.93
N GLU A 193 -4.90 -2.54 22.19
CA GLU A 193 -3.96 -2.17 23.26
C GLU A 193 -4.46 -2.60 24.67
N GLY A 194 -5.77 -2.60 24.87
CA GLY A 194 -6.40 -3.11 26.10
C GLY A 194 -6.66 -4.62 26.12
N GLY A 195 -6.11 -5.37 25.17
CA GLY A 195 -6.38 -6.80 24.99
C GLY A 195 -7.60 -7.09 24.12
N ALA A 196 -7.89 -8.37 23.89
CA ALA A 196 -8.96 -8.81 23.02
C ALA A 196 -10.34 -8.43 23.59
N ILE A 197 -11.08 -7.59 22.85
CA ILE A 197 -12.47 -7.16 23.21
C ILE A 197 -13.54 -7.93 22.44
N ALA A 198 -13.16 -8.69 21.42
CA ALA A 198 -14.04 -9.50 20.59
C ALA A 198 -13.63 -10.98 20.67
N LEU A 199 -14.58 -11.88 20.38
CA LEU A 199 -14.36 -13.32 20.41
C LEU A 199 -13.83 -13.84 21.77
N THR A 200 -14.23 -13.20 22.86
CA THR A 200 -13.80 -13.52 24.23
C THR A 200 -14.61 -14.62 24.88
N THR A 201 -15.66 -15.12 24.23
CA THR A 201 -16.47 -16.21 24.74
C THR A 201 -15.68 -17.52 24.81
N LYS A 202 -15.83 -18.26 25.92
CA LYS A 202 -15.08 -19.51 26.19
C LYS A 202 -15.11 -20.53 25.06
N ASN A 203 -16.16 -20.54 24.24
CA ASN A 203 -16.31 -21.50 23.14
C ASN A 203 -15.48 -21.13 21.89
N LEU A 204 -15.16 -19.85 21.70
CA LEU A 204 -14.29 -19.38 20.62
C LEU A 204 -12.82 -19.33 21.07
N SER A 205 -12.57 -19.09 22.35
CA SER A 205 -11.23 -19.17 22.93
C SER A 205 -10.72 -20.61 23.00
N ASN A 206 -11.57 -21.63 23.04
CA ASN A 206 -11.16 -23.03 23.04
C ASN A 206 -10.59 -23.50 21.68
N ALA A 207 -10.96 -22.88 20.57
CA ALA A 207 -10.25 -23.06 19.30
C ALA A 207 -8.85 -22.43 19.32
N ARG A 208 -8.67 -21.31 20.03
CA ARG A 208 -7.37 -20.68 20.35
C ARG A 208 -6.69 -21.31 21.56
N GLY A 209 -7.42 -21.89 22.48
CA GLY A 209 -6.91 -22.40 23.77
C GLY A 209 -5.98 -23.61 23.67
N LYS A 210 -5.75 -24.13 22.46
CA LYS A 210 -4.67 -25.08 22.17
C LYS A 210 -3.41 -24.41 21.62
N MET A 211 -3.42 -23.11 21.35
CA MET A 211 -2.16 -22.38 21.22
C MET A 211 -1.62 -22.20 22.65
N LYS A 212 -0.86 -23.19 23.12
CA LYS A 212 0.02 -23.01 24.28
C LYS A 212 0.77 -21.69 24.07
N LYS A 213 0.89 -20.85 25.13
CA LYS A 213 1.92 -19.80 25.14
C LYS A 213 3.20 -20.51 24.68
N LEU A 214 3.64 -20.21 23.45
CA LEU A 214 4.90 -20.75 22.97
C LEU A 214 5.98 -20.15 23.87
N PRO A 215 6.82 -20.96 24.53
CA PRO A 215 8.00 -20.44 25.23
C PRO A 215 8.82 -19.62 24.22
N ASN A 216 9.54 -18.60 24.72
CA ASN A 216 10.37 -17.72 23.86
C ASN A 216 11.33 -18.45 22.90
N ALA A 217 11.70 -19.71 23.19
CA ALA A 217 12.47 -20.58 22.30
C ALA A 217 11.69 -21.00 21.05
N ASP A 218 10.37 -21.14 21.14
CA ASP A 218 9.51 -21.51 20.02
C ASP A 218 9.10 -20.28 19.17
N GLN A 219 9.31 -19.06 19.65
CA GLN A 219 9.20 -17.88 18.81
C GLN A 219 10.25 -17.90 17.69
N LYS A 220 11.43 -18.45 17.90
CA LYS A 220 12.40 -18.69 16.80
C LYS A 220 11.85 -19.68 15.77
N ALA A 221 11.18 -20.72 16.18
CA ALA A 221 10.55 -21.69 15.27
C ALA A 221 9.29 -21.13 14.61
N ALA A 222 8.52 -20.29 15.30
CA ALA A 222 7.35 -19.61 14.72
C ALA A 222 7.73 -18.45 13.77
N ILE A 223 8.92 -17.85 13.95
CA ILE A 223 9.47 -16.86 13.02
C ILE A 223 10.01 -17.51 11.76
N ASN A 224 10.40 -18.77 11.79
CA ASN A 224 10.62 -19.60 10.60
C ASN A 224 9.32 -19.95 9.83
N TYR A 225 8.26 -19.13 10.01
CA TYR A 225 7.05 -19.20 9.19
C TYR A 225 7.35 -19.00 7.69
N TYR A 226 8.54 -18.59 7.34
CA TYR A 226 9.06 -18.51 5.98
C TYR A 226 10.00 -19.66 5.57
N GLU A 227 10.35 -20.60 6.43
CA GLU A 227 10.84 -21.89 5.96
C GLU A 227 9.65 -22.64 5.36
N TRP A 228 9.47 -22.34 4.09
CA TRP A 228 8.48 -22.98 3.28
C TRP A 228 8.83 -24.46 3.10
N ASP A 229 8.21 -25.35 3.88
CA ASP A 229 8.18 -26.77 3.55
C ASP A 229 7.12 -27.00 2.47
N PRO A 230 7.55 -27.27 1.22
CA PRO A 230 6.63 -27.54 0.13
C PRO A 230 5.76 -28.78 0.40
N LYS A 231 6.15 -29.67 1.32
CA LYS A 231 5.44 -30.91 1.61
C LYS A 231 4.29 -30.72 2.60
N GLU A 232 4.47 -29.93 3.64
CA GLU A 232 3.40 -29.67 4.62
C GLU A 232 2.26 -28.84 4.05
N ARG A 233 2.53 -27.83 3.22
CA ARG A 233 1.49 -27.06 2.55
C ARG A 233 0.70 -27.84 1.50
N ARG A 234 1.28 -28.90 0.95
CA ARG A 234 0.56 -29.82 0.04
C ARG A 234 -0.50 -30.65 0.75
N ALA A 235 -0.31 -30.94 2.01
CA ALA A 235 -1.24 -31.76 2.81
C ALA A 235 -2.44 -30.97 3.39
N THR A 236 -2.30 -29.66 3.61
CA THR A 236 -3.31 -28.85 4.31
C THR A 236 -4.18 -27.95 3.43
N ARG A 237 -3.84 -27.80 2.15
CA ARG A 237 -4.69 -27.12 1.16
C ARG A 237 -4.92 -28.04 -0.03
N GLY A 238 -5.98 -28.80 0.01
CA GLY A 238 -6.44 -29.56 -1.16
C GLY A 238 -6.55 -28.62 -2.34
N GLY A 239 -5.76 -28.83 -3.40
CA GLY A 239 -5.88 -28.09 -4.63
C GLY A 239 -4.60 -27.59 -5.31
N TRP A 240 -3.41 -27.87 -4.77
CA TRP A 240 -2.20 -27.50 -5.49
C TRP A 240 -1.85 -28.55 -6.56
N VAL A 241 -1.92 -28.14 -7.83
CA VAL A 241 -1.54 -28.97 -8.96
C VAL A 241 -0.02 -28.93 -9.11
N ASP A 242 0.61 -30.08 -9.13
CA ASP A 242 2.04 -30.25 -9.38
C ASP A 242 2.43 -29.53 -10.69
N PRO A 243 3.29 -28.51 -10.65
CA PRO A 243 3.67 -27.75 -11.83
C PRO A 243 4.43 -28.59 -12.86
N THR A 244 4.92 -29.79 -12.48
CA THR A 244 5.57 -30.72 -13.40
C THR A 244 4.58 -31.58 -14.18
N LYS A 245 3.32 -31.64 -13.76
CA LYS A 245 2.26 -32.33 -14.51
C LYS A 245 1.61 -31.32 -15.46
N LYS A 246 1.82 -31.49 -16.76
CA LYS A 246 1.10 -30.74 -17.79
C LYS A 246 -0.40 -30.83 -17.52
N ALA A 247 -1.03 -29.70 -17.25
CA ALA A 247 -2.48 -29.62 -17.10
C ALA A 247 -3.11 -30.20 -18.38
N SER A 248 -3.98 -31.19 -18.22
CA SER A 248 -4.73 -31.74 -19.36
C SER A 248 -5.51 -30.62 -20.00
N ARG A 249 -5.35 -30.41 -21.32
CA ARG A 249 -6.13 -29.49 -22.12
C ARG A 249 -7.56 -29.98 -22.38
N ASP A 250 -7.88 -31.20 -21.96
CA ASP A 250 -9.21 -31.80 -22.09
C ASP A 250 -10.11 -31.26 -20.96
N PRO A 251 -11.16 -30.49 -21.28
CA PRO A 251 -12.09 -29.95 -20.28
C PRO A 251 -12.82 -31.04 -19.46
N LYS A 252 -12.94 -32.24 -19.98
CA LYS A 252 -13.57 -33.40 -19.31
C LYS A 252 -12.64 -34.10 -18.31
N LYS A 253 -11.35 -33.79 -18.31
CA LYS A 253 -10.34 -34.36 -17.40
C LYS A 253 -9.85 -33.37 -16.34
N ARG A 254 -10.45 -32.20 -16.22
CA ARG A 254 -10.19 -31.28 -15.11
C ARG A 254 -10.88 -31.82 -13.86
N PRO A 255 -10.22 -31.89 -12.71
CA PRO A 255 -10.92 -32.15 -11.45
C PRO A 255 -12.01 -31.10 -11.26
N ASP A 256 -13.25 -31.55 -10.93
CA ASP A 256 -14.44 -30.72 -10.84
C ASP A 256 -14.39 -29.59 -9.77
N ASN A 257 -13.32 -29.52 -9.02
CA ASN A 257 -13.13 -28.59 -7.91
C ASN A 257 -12.25 -27.36 -8.23
N MET A 258 -11.70 -27.24 -9.46
CA MET A 258 -10.85 -26.06 -9.78
C MET A 258 -11.63 -24.74 -10.00
N GLY A 259 -12.94 -24.73 -9.88
CA GLY A 259 -13.78 -23.53 -10.00
C GLY A 259 -14.72 -23.29 -8.83
N LYS A 260 -14.90 -24.27 -7.95
CA LYS A 260 -15.86 -24.16 -6.83
C LYS A 260 -15.23 -23.74 -5.50
N ASP A 261 -13.96 -24.05 -5.29
CA ASP A 261 -13.32 -23.79 -3.98
C ASP A 261 -12.80 -22.36 -3.76
N MET A 262 -12.68 -21.55 -4.80
CA MET A 262 -12.30 -20.14 -4.58
C MET A 262 -13.48 -19.23 -4.22
N THR A 263 -14.71 -19.71 -4.37
CA THR A 263 -15.93 -19.00 -3.97
C THR A 263 -16.70 -19.67 -2.84
N ALA A 264 -16.50 -20.97 -2.62
CA ALA A 264 -17.20 -21.71 -1.58
C ALA A 264 -16.80 -21.36 -0.15
N GLY A 265 -15.57 -20.91 0.06
CA GLY A 265 -15.09 -20.45 1.38
C GLY A 265 -15.51 -19.02 1.75
N LEU A 266 -16.17 -18.31 0.86
CA LEU A 266 -16.60 -16.91 1.06
C LEU A 266 -18.13 -16.77 1.15
N VAL A 267 -18.93 -17.83 1.01
CA VAL A 267 -20.38 -17.70 0.84
C VAL A 267 -21.21 -18.56 1.82
N ASP A 268 -20.62 -19.44 2.62
CA ASP A 268 -21.32 -20.25 3.64
C ASP A 268 -21.29 -19.61 5.03
N GLU A 269 -21.43 -18.30 5.08
CA GLU A 269 -21.73 -17.62 6.31
C GLU A 269 -23.24 -17.50 6.51
N ALA A 270 -23.64 -17.79 7.73
CA ALA A 270 -25.00 -17.63 8.22
C ALA A 270 -25.62 -16.31 7.75
N PRO A 271 -26.94 -16.28 7.47
CA PRO A 271 -27.58 -15.12 6.88
C PRO A 271 -27.38 -13.89 7.76
N ASN A 272 -26.63 -12.94 7.24
CA ASN A 272 -26.38 -11.65 7.87
C ASN A 272 -27.70 -10.85 7.89
N LYS A 273 -28.47 -11.00 8.98
CA LYS A 273 -29.74 -10.32 9.21
C LYS A 273 -29.53 -8.84 9.54
N GLY A 274 -28.87 -8.09 8.70
CA GLY A 274 -28.66 -6.66 9.02
C GLY A 274 -28.13 -5.77 7.92
N LEU A 275 -27.62 -6.33 6.85
CA LEU A 275 -27.22 -5.52 5.71
C LEU A 275 -28.34 -5.43 4.68
N PRO A 276 -28.72 -4.24 4.21
CA PRO A 276 -29.71 -4.10 3.17
C PRO A 276 -29.20 -4.83 1.92
N LYS A 277 -29.98 -5.82 1.44
CA LYS A 277 -29.69 -6.52 0.18
C LYS A 277 -29.41 -5.48 -0.90
N ARG A 278 -28.22 -5.54 -1.48
CA ARG A 278 -27.86 -4.73 -2.63
C ARG A 278 -28.90 -5.03 -3.73
N SER A 279 -29.85 -4.10 -3.91
CA SER A 279 -30.89 -4.27 -4.89
C SER A 279 -30.24 -4.29 -6.27
N SER A 280 -30.46 -5.36 -7.00
CA SER A 280 -30.11 -5.50 -8.41
C SER A 280 -31.03 -4.68 -9.33
N LYS A 281 -31.72 -3.68 -8.79
CA LYS A 281 -32.49 -2.74 -9.61
C LYS A 281 -31.52 -1.83 -10.36
N PRO A 282 -31.68 -1.64 -11.66
CA PRO A 282 -30.84 -0.72 -12.43
C PRO A 282 -30.84 0.64 -11.75
N VAL A 283 -29.64 1.19 -11.59
CA VAL A 283 -29.43 2.54 -11.06
C VAL A 283 -30.27 3.50 -11.87
N GLY A 284 -31.07 4.29 -11.19
CA GLY A 284 -32.18 5.11 -11.67
C GLY A 284 -31.95 5.83 -12.99
N LYS A 285 -33.03 6.23 -13.60
CA LYS A 285 -33.09 6.94 -14.89
C LYS A 285 -32.09 8.10 -14.91
N LYS A 286 -31.42 8.30 -16.06
CA LYS A 286 -30.55 9.46 -16.33
C LYS A 286 -31.23 10.77 -15.97
N PRO A 287 -30.48 11.84 -15.62
CA PRO A 287 -31.04 13.19 -15.41
C PRO A 287 -31.99 13.55 -16.55
N GLN A 288 -33.14 14.16 -16.22
CA GLN A 288 -34.26 14.27 -17.16
C GLN A 288 -33.96 15.04 -18.45
N VAL A 289 -32.95 15.93 -18.43
CA VAL A 289 -32.57 16.71 -19.62
C VAL A 289 -31.04 16.76 -19.70
N ILE A 290 -30.49 16.11 -20.72
CA ILE A 290 -29.08 16.15 -21.07
C ILE A 290 -28.96 16.63 -22.51
N TYR A 291 -28.23 17.69 -22.73
CA TYR A 291 -27.93 18.22 -24.07
C TYR A 291 -26.64 17.56 -24.58
N LYS A 292 -26.76 16.54 -25.40
CA LYS A 292 -25.61 15.76 -25.89
C LYS A 292 -24.72 16.54 -26.85
N ASP A 293 -25.31 17.46 -27.62
CA ASP A 293 -24.66 18.19 -28.70
C ASP A 293 -24.34 19.64 -28.34
N GLY A 294 -24.32 19.96 -27.06
CA GLY A 294 -24.08 21.30 -26.54
C GLY A 294 -25.36 22.05 -26.12
N PRO A 295 -25.24 23.31 -25.70
CA PRO A 295 -26.38 24.09 -25.23
C PRO A 295 -27.23 24.52 -26.44
N THR A 296 -28.44 23.97 -26.59
CA THR A 296 -29.35 24.23 -27.70
C THR A 296 -30.46 25.21 -27.32
N ASP A 297 -30.59 25.58 -26.05
CA ASP A 297 -31.73 26.30 -25.48
C ASP A 297 -31.31 27.67 -24.95
N GLY A 298 -30.71 28.49 -25.82
CA GLY A 298 -30.19 29.81 -25.50
C GLY A 298 -28.78 29.81 -24.90
N THR A 299 -28.37 30.96 -24.38
CA THR A 299 -27.07 31.15 -23.73
C THR A 299 -26.96 30.29 -22.47
N PRO A 300 -25.89 29.49 -22.28
CA PRO A 300 -25.68 28.76 -21.04
C PRO A 300 -25.68 29.64 -19.80
N ASP A 301 -26.21 29.11 -18.70
CA ASP A 301 -26.12 29.77 -17.41
C ASP A 301 -24.71 29.69 -16.84
N ASP A 302 -24.26 30.73 -16.16
CA ASP A 302 -23.00 30.74 -15.40
C ASP A 302 -23.16 29.89 -14.12
N LEU A 303 -22.86 28.59 -14.21
CA LEU A 303 -23.05 27.67 -13.08
C LEU A 303 -22.19 27.99 -11.87
N LYS A 304 -21.14 28.79 -12.00
CA LYS A 304 -20.29 29.26 -10.90
C LYS A 304 -21.02 30.13 -9.89
N LYS A 305 -22.20 30.67 -10.23
CA LYS A 305 -23.08 31.38 -9.29
C LYS A 305 -23.72 30.47 -8.24
N ILE A 306 -23.68 29.15 -8.46
CA ILE A 306 -24.04 28.19 -7.43
C ILE A 306 -22.81 28.02 -6.53
N LYS A 307 -22.92 28.39 -5.25
CA LYS A 307 -21.83 28.25 -4.28
C LYS A 307 -21.40 26.80 -4.21
N GLY A 308 -20.11 26.55 -4.44
CA GLY A 308 -19.52 25.22 -4.48
C GLY A 308 -19.25 24.70 -5.90
N ILE A 309 -19.69 25.39 -6.94
CA ILE A 309 -19.32 25.10 -8.33
C ILE A 309 -18.22 26.07 -8.74
N GLY A 310 -17.01 25.57 -8.93
CA GLY A 310 -15.90 26.31 -9.51
C GLY A 310 -15.75 26.04 -11.01
N PRO A 311 -14.78 26.69 -11.69
CA PRO A 311 -14.60 26.56 -13.14
C PRO A 311 -14.44 25.10 -13.61
N LYS A 312 -13.75 24.27 -12.82
CA LYS A 312 -13.56 22.86 -13.14
C LYS A 312 -14.87 22.07 -13.09
N PHE A 313 -15.67 22.26 -12.02
CA PHE A 313 -16.96 21.57 -11.91
C PHE A 313 -17.97 22.03 -12.97
N GLU A 314 -17.95 23.30 -13.31
CA GLU A 314 -18.74 23.82 -14.43
C GLU A 314 -18.35 23.12 -15.74
N SER A 315 -17.05 23.00 -16.03
CA SER A 315 -16.55 22.29 -17.21
C SER A 315 -16.96 20.81 -17.20
N ASP A 316 -16.83 20.12 -16.06
CA ASP A 316 -17.20 18.71 -15.92
C ASP A 316 -18.72 18.49 -16.09
N LEU A 317 -19.55 19.41 -15.59
CA LEU A 317 -21.00 19.40 -15.76
C LEU A 317 -21.42 19.70 -17.22
N ASN A 318 -20.76 20.68 -17.84
CA ASN A 318 -20.98 21.01 -19.24
C ASN A 318 -20.63 19.85 -20.17
N ALA A 319 -19.54 19.14 -19.91
CA ALA A 319 -19.15 17.92 -20.62
C ALA A 319 -20.18 16.80 -20.49
N LYS A 320 -21.04 16.85 -19.48
CA LYS A 320 -22.14 15.91 -19.27
C LYS A 320 -23.49 16.44 -19.77
N GLY A 321 -23.49 17.55 -20.49
CA GLY A 321 -24.69 18.15 -21.04
C GLY A 321 -25.57 18.91 -20.05
N ILE A 322 -24.97 19.45 -18.98
CA ILE A 322 -25.65 20.21 -17.94
C ILE A 322 -25.15 21.66 -18.03
N TYR A 323 -25.97 22.53 -18.60
CA TYR A 323 -25.64 23.92 -18.89
C TYR A 323 -26.51 24.94 -18.18
N TYR A 324 -27.65 24.51 -17.59
CA TYR A 324 -28.68 25.46 -17.10
C TYR A 324 -29.05 25.19 -15.65
N TYR A 325 -29.31 26.26 -14.89
CA TYR A 325 -29.80 26.15 -13.50
C TYR A 325 -31.05 25.29 -13.39
N ARG A 326 -31.96 25.34 -14.37
CA ARG A 326 -33.18 24.53 -14.37
C ARG A 326 -32.92 23.04 -14.40
N GLN A 327 -31.81 22.59 -15.03
CA GLN A 327 -31.43 21.18 -15.06
C GLN A 327 -31.03 20.72 -13.66
N ILE A 328 -30.16 21.48 -12.99
CA ILE A 328 -29.69 21.20 -11.61
C ILE A 328 -30.88 21.33 -10.63
N GLY A 329 -31.72 22.33 -10.81
CA GLY A 329 -32.90 22.56 -9.99
C GLY A 329 -33.95 21.46 -10.08
N ALA A 330 -34.02 20.73 -11.18
CA ALA A 330 -34.96 19.62 -11.40
C ALA A 330 -34.47 18.29 -10.81
N TRP A 331 -33.23 18.17 -10.35
CA TRP A 331 -32.67 16.92 -9.86
C TRP A 331 -33.44 16.37 -8.65
N LYS A 332 -33.71 15.09 -8.71
CA LYS A 332 -34.22 14.27 -7.60
C LYS A 332 -33.05 13.58 -6.91
N VAL A 333 -33.29 12.94 -5.78
CA VAL A 333 -32.24 12.21 -5.02
C VAL A 333 -31.52 11.16 -5.88
N ALA A 334 -32.22 10.52 -6.83
CA ALA A 334 -31.63 9.56 -7.75
C ALA A 334 -30.66 10.23 -8.75
N ASP A 335 -31.03 11.42 -9.24
CA ASP A 335 -30.22 12.17 -10.21
C ASP A 335 -28.95 12.71 -9.52
N VAL A 336 -29.07 13.20 -8.30
CA VAL A 336 -27.92 13.64 -7.46
C VAL A 336 -26.92 12.51 -7.28
N LYS A 337 -27.37 11.31 -6.94
CA LYS A 337 -26.48 10.14 -6.79
C LYS A 337 -25.79 9.78 -8.09
N LEU A 338 -26.47 9.88 -9.22
CA LEU A 338 -25.87 9.60 -10.54
C LEU A 338 -24.80 10.62 -10.91
N VAL A 339 -25.08 11.91 -10.73
CA VAL A 339 -24.13 12.99 -11.02
C VAL A 339 -22.93 12.93 -10.07
N GLU A 340 -23.14 12.62 -8.80
CA GLU A 340 -22.04 12.45 -7.84
C GLU A 340 -21.16 11.26 -8.19
N ALA A 341 -21.73 10.15 -8.64
CA ALA A 341 -20.98 8.96 -9.03
C ALA A 341 -20.18 9.16 -10.33
N ASP A 342 -20.67 9.97 -11.25
CA ASP A 342 -20.08 10.19 -12.58
C ASP A 342 -19.17 11.44 -12.62
N ALA A 343 -19.73 12.62 -12.36
CA ALA A 343 -19.00 13.87 -12.51
C ALA A 343 -18.24 14.32 -11.24
N LEU A 344 -18.64 13.82 -10.07
CA LEU A 344 -18.12 14.25 -8.76
C LEU A 344 -17.63 13.08 -7.92
N SER A 345 -17.17 12.01 -8.53
CA SER A 345 -16.76 10.75 -7.84
C SER A 345 -15.72 10.97 -6.73
N ARG A 346 -14.88 12.01 -6.86
CA ARG A 346 -13.88 12.40 -5.84
C ARG A 346 -14.45 13.21 -4.68
N PHE A 347 -15.71 13.67 -4.76
CA PHE A 347 -16.33 14.56 -3.79
C PHE A 347 -17.78 14.16 -3.48
N PRO A 348 -18.02 12.94 -2.96
CA PRO A 348 -19.36 12.45 -2.68
C PRO A 348 -20.07 13.31 -1.62
N GLY A 349 -21.36 13.49 -1.77
CA GLY A 349 -22.20 14.27 -0.85
C GLY A 349 -22.10 15.80 -1.00
N ARG A 350 -21.28 16.32 -1.91
CA ARG A 350 -21.06 17.76 -2.09
C ARG A 350 -22.31 18.49 -2.56
N ILE A 351 -23.06 17.90 -3.48
CA ILE A 351 -24.30 18.52 -4.01
C ILE A 351 -25.31 18.78 -2.89
N LYS A 352 -25.44 17.84 -1.96
CA LYS A 352 -26.34 17.97 -0.80
C LYS A 352 -25.78 18.96 0.23
N ARG A 353 -24.48 18.83 0.56
CA ARG A 353 -23.82 19.68 1.55
C ARG A 353 -23.86 21.16 1.18
N ASP A 354 -23.59 21.48 -0.08
CA ASP A 354 -23.52 22.84 -0.60
C ASP A 354 -24.88 23.28 -1.20
N GLU A 355 -25.96 22.53 -0.97
CA GLU A 355 -27.36 22.83 -1.37
C GLU A 355 -27.54 23.24 -2.85
N TRP A 356 -26.81 22.62 -3.78
CA TRP A 356 -26.81 23.02 -5.20
C TRP A 356 -28.19 23.06 -5.83
N VAL A 357 -29.05 22.06 -5.56
CA VAL A 357 -30.41 21.97 -6.10
C VAL A 357 -31.29 23.16 -5.65
N LYS A 358 -31.15 23.56 -4.38
CA LYS A 358 -31.90 24.69 -3.81
C LYS A 358 -31.43 26.02 -4.41
N GLN A 359 -30.13 26.22 -4.51
CA GLN A 359 -29.53 27.40 -5.12
C GLN A 359 -29.92 27.52 -6.61
N ALA A 360 -29.82 26.44 -7.36
CA ALA A 360 -30.17 26.36 -8.77
C ALA A 360 -31.66 26.72 -9.02
N LYS A 361 -32.58 26.25 -8.17
CA LYS A 361 -34.01 26.62 -8.23
C LYS A 361 -34.22 28.14 -8.03
N ALA A 362 -33.51 28.71 -7.09
CA ALA A 362 -33.61 30.16 -6.83
C ALA A 362 -33.07 30.97 -8.01
N LEU A 363 -31.92 30.58 -8.57
CA LEU A 363 -31.30 31.22 -9.73
C LEU A 363 -32.15 31.11 -11.00
N ALA A 364 -32.69 29.91 -11.26
CA ALA A 364 -33.61 29.69 -12.38
C ALA A 364 -34.88 30.59 -12.30
N LYS A 365 -35.46 30.73 -11.10
CA LYS A 365 -36.60 31.60 -10.87
C LYS A 365 -36.27 33.07 -11.06
N ALA A 366 -35.06 33.50 -10.68
CA ALA A 366 -34.61 34.86 -10.90
C ALA A 366 -34.34 35.15 -12.37
N ALA A 367 -33.77 34.19 -13.11
CA ALA A 367 -33.54 34.28 -14.56
C ALA A 367 -34.84 34.39 -15.34
N SER A 368 -35.85 33.59 -15.00
CA SER A 368 -37.17 33.63 -15.66
C SER A 368 -37.92 34.93 -15.43
N LYS A 369 -37.77 35.58 -14.27
CA LYS A 369 -38.36 36.91 -14.01
C LYS A 369 -37.70 38.03 -14.81
N LYS A 370 -36.39 37.93 -15.09
CA LYS A 370 -35.67 38.90 -15.93
C LYS A 370 -36.00 38.78 -17.41
N ALA A 371 -36.42 37.61 -17.87
CA ALA A 371 -36.81 37.38 -19.29
C ALA A 371 -38.25 37.80 -19.58
N SER A 372 -39.05 38.05 -18.55
CA SER A 372 -40.47 38.47 -18.65
C SER A 372 -40.71 39.96 -18.27
N SER A 373 -39.67 40.70 -17.97
CA SER A 373 -39.65 42.14 -17.81
C SER A 373 -38.84 42.80 -18.94
#